data_5f7579d992e4c91a537b1c7cfa993367
#
_entry.id   5f7579d992e4c91a537b1c7cfa993367
#
_cell.length_a   1.000
_cell.length_b   1.000
_cell.length_c   1.000
_cell.angle_alpha   90.00
_cell.angle_beta   90.00
_cell.angle_gamma   90.00
#
_symmetry.space_group_name_H-M   'P 1'
#
loop_
_entity.id
_entity.type
_entity.pdbx_description
1 polymer ?
#
loop_
_entity_poly.entity_id
_entity_poly.type
_entity_poly.pdbx_seq_one_letter_code
_entity_poly.pdbx_strand_id
1 'polypeptide(L)'
;MAETKTFKVFRFNPQTDKKHRFDTFKVPCRPGMTVLQALNYVQENLDGSLAYRSSCREGICGSCAMHINGKYRLACETQISHLSASITIRPMAHMDIIRDLVVDMTPFFEKLKAIKPYLIPGDPDEGAERIQTQDERAYLDYIVDCILCGACYASCAVNGYDDEYLGPAALAKTNRFLMDSRDKADEQRLALVCDEHGVFRCHTLFNCQTVCPKNVDPTANIANLKRQIIARQLNPGFSKKGI
;
A
#
# COMPACT_ATOMS: atom_id res chain seq x y z
N MET A 1 -6.35 -21.41 32.32
CA MET A 1 -6.24 -21.99 30.96
C MET A 1 -5.88 -20.85 30.01
N ALA A 2 -4.93 -21.04 29.09
CA ALA A 2 -4.59 -20.01 28.11
C ALA A 2 -5.83 -19.71 27.24
N GLU A 3 -6.16 -18.44 27.07
CA GLU A 3 -7.23 -18.02 26.16
C GLU A 3 -6.89 -18.52 24.75
N THR A 4 -7.88 -19.06 24.03
CA THR A 4 -7.70 -19.61 22.69
C THR A 4 -8.59 -18.83 21.72
N LYS A 5 -8.02 -18.37 20.59
CA LYS A 5 -8.79 -17.74 19.50
C LYS A 5 -8.86 -18.65 18.29
N THR A 6 -9.94 -18.48 17.54
CA THR A 6 -10.20 -19.23 16.31
C THR A 6 -9.75 -18.43 15.10
N PHE A 7 -8.84 -18.96 14.30
CA PHE A 7 -8.37 -18.39 13.06
C PHE A 7 -9.03 -19.12 11.88
N LYS A 8 -9.77 -18.39 11.05
CA LYS A 8 -10.30 -18.84 9.77
C LYS A 8 -9.40 -18.30 8.67
N VAL A 9 -8.52 -19.15 8.15
CA VAL A 9 -7.49 -18.75 7.18
C VAL A 9 -7.89 -19.21 5.79
N PHE A 10 -7.86 -18.29 4.85
CA PHE A 10 -8.08 -18.58 3.43
C PHE A 10 -6.99 -19.51 2.90
N ARG A 11 -7.42 -20.55 2.17
CA ARG A 11 -6.54 -21.53 1.54
C ARG A 11 -6.89 -21.69 0.07
N PHE A 12 -5.89 -21.63 -0.76
CA PHE A 12 -6.03 -21.86 -2.19
C PHE A 12 -4.66 -22.08 -2.85
N ASN A 13 -4.58 -23.16 -3.65
CA ASN A 13 -3.45 -23.40 -4.54
C ASN A 13 -4.01 -23.49 -5.98
N PRO A 14 -3.75 -22.52 -6.87
CA PRO A 14 -4.31 -22.49 -8.22
C PRO A 14 -3.88 -23.69 -9.09
N GLN A 15 -2.82 -24.41 -8.71
CA GLN A 15 -2.36 -25.60 -9.44
C GLN A 15 -3.18 -26.86 -9.11
N THR A 16 -3.77 -26.92 -7.90
CA THR A 16 -4.44 -28.16 -7.41
C THR A 16 -5.89 -27.94 -7.04
N ASP A 17 -6.27 -26.75 -6.64
CA ASP A 17 -7.58 -26.47 -6.06
C ASP A 17 -8.54 -25.86 -7.11
N LYS A 18 -9.73 -26.41 -7.24
CA LYS A 18 -10.79 -25.85 -8.09
C LYS A 18 -11.48 -24.64 -7.47
N LYS A 19 -11.50 -24.56 -6.13
CA LYS A 19 -12.14 -23.49 -5.36
C LYS A 19 -11.34 -23.25 -4.08
N HIS A 20 -11.36 -22.00 -3.62
CA HIS A 20 -10.81 -21.68 -2.31
C HIS A 20 -11.64 -22.27 -1.17
N ARG A 21 -11.01 -22.48 -0.04
CA ARG A 21 -11.66 -22.89 1.23
C ARG A 21 -11.14 -22.04 2.39
N PHE A 22 -11.72 -22.24 3.55
CA PHE A 22 -11.21 -21.70 4.81
C PHE A 22 -10.88 -22.85 5.75
N ASP A 23 -9.65 -22.94 6.18
CA ASP A 23 -9.24 -23.84 7.23
C ASP A 23 -9.33 -23.13 8.59
N THR A 24 -9.72 -23.86 9.63
CA THR A 24 -9.96 -23.29 10.96
C THR A 24 -8.94 -23.86 11.94
N PHE A 25 -8.22 -22.94 12.59
CA PHE A 25 -7.17 -23.27 13.55
C PHE A 25 -7.49 -22.66 14.92
N LYS A 26 -7.25 -23.40 15.99
CA LYS A 26 -7.30 -22.90 17.36
C LYS A 26 -5.89 -22.53 17.81
N VAL A 27 -5.66 -21.28 18.11
CA VAL A 27 -4.33 -20.74 18.46
C VAL A 27 -4.36 -20.26 19.91
N PRO A 28 -3.46 -20.75 20.78
CA PRO A 28 -3.35 -20.26 22.16
C PRO A 28 -2.84 -18.81 22.15
N CYS A 29 -3.55 -17.95 22.90
CA CYS A 29 -3.24 -16.53 22.98
C CYS A 29 -2.23 -16.24 24.08
N ARG A 30 -1.31 -15.34 23.79
CA ARG A 30 -0.35 -14.77 24.77
C ARG A 30 -0.51 -13.23 24.76
N PRO A 31 -0.31 -12.56 25.89
CA PRO A 31 -0.28 -11.09 25.92
C PRO A 31 0.72 -10.54 24.88
N GLY A 32 0.32 -9.52 24.13
CA GLY A 32 1.14 -8.90 23.10
C GLY A 32 1.31 -9.70 21.79
N MET A 33 0.70 -10.89 21.68
CA MET A 33 0.80 -11.73 20.48
C MET A 33 0.13 -11.04 19.28
N THR A 34 0.84 -11.04 18.13
CA THR A 34 0.37 -10.47 16.87
C THR A 34 -0.28 -11.55 15.98
N VAL A 35 -1.02 -11.10 14.96
CA VAL A 35 -1.57 -12.00 13.92
C VAL A 35 -0.44 -12.77 13.22
N LEU A 36 0.70 -12.13 12.95
CA LEU A 36 1.85 -12.81 12.33
C LEU A 36 2.38 -13.94 13.21
N GLN A 37 2.52 -13.71 14.51
CA GLN A 37 2.95 -14.76 15.43
C GLN A 37 1.93 -15.90 15.51
N ALA A 38 0.64 -15.60 15.40
CA ALA A 38 -0.39 -16.63 15.33
C ALA A 38 -0.28 -17.47 14.04
N LEU A 39 0.02 -16.85 12.90
CA LEU A 39 0.26 -17.56 11.64
C LEU A 39 1.54 -18.41 11.70
N ASN A 40 2.61 -17.91 12.33
CA ASN A 40 3.81 -18.70 12.59
C ASN A 40 3.48 -19.94 13.44
N TYR A 41 2.70 -19.76 14.52
CA TYR A 41 2.25 -20.87 15.34
C TYR A 41 1.47 -21.92 14.54
N VAL A 42 0.55 -21.48 13.67
CA VAL A 42 -0.19 -22.39 12.78
C VAL A 42 0.77 -23.16 11.88
N GLN A 43 1.72 -22.47 11.23
CA GLN A 43 2.66 -23.09 10.30
C GLN A 43 3.60 -24.07 11.00
N GLU A 44 4.08 -23.74 12.18
CA GLU A 44 5.04 -24.56 12.93
C GLU A 44 4.41 -25.77 13.63
N ASN A 45 3.15 -25.65 14.10
CA ASN A 45 2.56 -26.65 15.01
C ASN A 45 1.30 -27.33 14.46
N LEU A 46 0.60 -26.74 13.49
CA LEU A 46 -0.71 -27.22 13.05
C LEU A 46 -0.74 -27.59 11.56
N ASP A 47 -0.20 -26.74 10.68
CA ASP A 47 -0.20 -26.95 9.24
C ASP A 47 0.97 -26.25 8.55
N GLY A 48 2.06 -26.97 8.33
CA GLY A 48 3.28 -26.50 7.68
C GLY A 48 3.11 -26.13 6.21
N SER A 49 1.94 -26.42 5.60
CA SER A 49 1.67 -26.09 4.19
C SER A 49 1.15 -24.67 3.99
N LEU A 50 0.81 -23.94 5.07
CA LEU A 50 0.29 -22.57 5.01
C LEU A 50 1.31 -21.60 4.43
N ALA A 51 0.94 -20.91 3.34
CA ALA A 51 1.78 -19.93 2.67
C ALA A 51 1.37 -18.48 2.98
N TYR A 52 2.31 -17.69 3.47
CA TYR A 52 2.18 -16.25 3.69
C TYR A 52 3.55 -15.57 3.58
N ARG A 53 3.57 -14.25 3.43
CA ARG A 53 4.81 -13.46 3.39
C ARG A 53 5.08 -12.75 4.71
N SER A 54 6.32 -12.75 5.14
CA SER A 54 6.80 -11.96 6.27
C SER A 54 8.32 -11.73 6.15
N SER A 55 8.80 -10.62 6.74
CA SER A 55 10.23 -10.31 6.77
C SER A 55 10.60 -9.57 8.08
N CYS A 56 10.46 -8.24 8.14
CA CYS A 56 10.97 -7.42 9.26
C CYS A 56 10.30 -7.69 10.61
N ARG A 57 9.03 -8.12 10.64
CA ARG A 57 8.21 -8.38 11.83
C ARG A 57 7.91 -7.15 12.71
N GLU A 58 8.22 -5.94 12.25
CA GLU A 58 8.15 -4.67 12.99
C GLU A 58 7.55 -3.50 12.19
N GLY A 59 6.70 -3.80 11.20
CA GLY A 59 5.92 -2.78 10.48
C GLY A 59 6.69 -1.94 9.46
N ILE A 60 7.89 -2.37 9.00
CA ILE A 60 8.74 -1.58 8.11
C ILE A 60 8.71 -2.07 6.66
N CYS A 61 8.71 -3.39 6.41
CA CYS A 61 8.88 -3.92 5.05
C CYS A 61 7.57 -4.06 4.26
N GLY A 62 6.41 -3.98 4.89
CA GLY A 62 5.10 -4.15 4.25
C GLY A 62 4.74 -5.57 3.81
N SER A 63 5.66 -6.54 3.85
CA SER A 63 5.47 -7.89 3.29
C SER A 63 4.29 -8.67 3.88
N CYS A 64 3.96 -8.46 5.16
CA CYS A 64 2.89 -9.17 5.85
C CYS A 64 1.52 -8.47 5.76
N ALA A 65 1.33 -7.59 4.77
CA ALA A 65 0.03 -6.98 4.53
C ALA A 65 -0.98 -8.03 4.06
N MET A 66 -2.15 -8.07 4.70
CA MET A 66 -3.23 -8.99 4.39
C MET A 66 -4.57 -8.45 4.89
N HIS A 67 -5.66 -9.09 4.50
CA HIS A 67 -7.00 -8.74 4.96
C HIS A 67 -7.32 -9.47 6.26
N ILE A 68 -7.52 -8.72 7.35
CA ILE A 68 -7.79 -9.23 8.70
C ILE A 68 -9.11 -8.64 9.20
N ASN A 69 -10.12 -9.48 9.42
CA ASN A 69 -11.42 -9.07 9.94
C ASN A 69 -12.01 -7.83 9.24
N GLY A 70 -12.07 -7.85 7.91
CA GLY A 70 -12.68 -6.77 7.12
C GLY A 70 -11.78 -5.58 6.81
N LYS A 71 -10.52 -5.56 7.27
CA LYS A 71 -9.57 -4.46 7.01
C LYS A 71 -8.22 -4.97 6.52
N TYR A 72 -7.60 -4.23 5.60
CA TYR A 72 -6.21 -4.49 5.21
C TYR A 72 -5.28 -3.92 6.27
N ARG A 73 -4.36 -4.76 6.77
CA ARG A 73 -3.45 -4.43 7.88
C ARG A 73 -2.14 -5.19 7.74
N LEU A 74 -1.13 -4.74 8.48
CA LEU A 74 0.11 -5.51 8.67
C LEU A 74 -0.10 -6.55 9.78
N ALA A 75 0.11 -7.81 9.48
CA ALA A 75 -0.06 -8.89 10.44
C ALA A 75 0.91 -8.78 11.63
N CYS A 76 2.10 -8.21 11.42
CA CYS A 76 3.11 -8.04 12.47
C CYS A 76 2.78 -6.92 13.48
N GLU A 77 1.91 -5.96 13.13
CA GLU A 77 1.49 -4.87 14.03
C GLU A 77 0.09 -5.09 14.60
N THR A 78 -0.66 -6.05 14.05
CA THR A 78 -2.04 -6.30 14.49
C THR A 78 -2.06 -7.28 15.67
N GLN A 79 -2.31 -6.76 16.88
CA GLN A 79 -2.42 -7.58 18.09
C GLN A 79 -3.73 -8.38 18.11
N ILE A 80 -3.64 -9.67 18.43
CA ILE A 80 -4.81 -10.55 18.48
C ILE A 80 -5.76 -10.22 19.63
N SER A 81 -5.26 -9.60 20.71
CA SER A 81 -6.07 -9.16 21.86
C SER A 81 -7.12 -8.11 21.48
N HIS A 82 -6.83 -7.29 20.46
CA HIS A 82 -7.75 -6.24 19.96
C HIS A 82 -8.75 -6.77 18.93
N LEU A 83 -8.71 -8.06 18.62
CA LEU A 83 -9.63 -8.68 17.66
C LEU A 83 -10.64 -9.57 18.35
N SER A 84 -11.74 -9.86 17.65
CA SER A 84 -12.78 -10.78 18.11
C SER A 84 -12.25 -12.20 18.38
N ALA A 85 -13.03 -13.03 19.05
CA ALA A 85 -12.69 -14.43 19.33
C ALA A 85 -12.49 -15.26 18.04
N SER A 86 -13.15 -14.88 16.96
CA SER A 86 -12.96 -15.48 15.63
C SER A 86 -12.30 -14.45 14.70
N ILE A 87 -11.14 -14.80 14.13
CA ILE A 87 -10.33 -13.96 13.28
C ILE A 87 -10.29 -14.56 11.89
N THR A 88 -10.77 -13.80 10.90
CA THR A 88 -10.77 -14.23 9.49
C THR A 88 -9.62 -13.55 8.76
N ILE A 89 -8.79 -14.37 8.09
CA ILE A 89 -7.63 -13.90 7.34
C ILE A 89 -7.77 -14.30 5.88
N ARG A 90 -7.56 -13.32 4.98
CA ARG A 90 -7.62 -13.47 3.53
C ARG A 90 -6.41 -12.81 2.88
N PRO A 91 -6.07 -13.17 1.63
CA PRO A 91 -5.07 -12.45 0.85
C PRO A 91 -5.52 -11.02 0.55
N MET A 92 -4.61 -10.20 0.04
CA MET A 92 -4.95 -8.91 -0.56
C MET A 92 -5.79 -9.10 -1.82
N ALA A 93 -6.80 -8.24 -2.01
CA ALA A 93 -7.66 -8.26 -3.19
C ALA A 93 -7.00 -7.57 -4.40
N HIS A 94 -7.58 -7.78 -5.59
CA HIS A 94 -7.18 -7.17 -6.85
C HIS A 94 -5.74 -7.54 -7.27
N MET A 95 -5.27 -8.71 -6.83
CA MET A 95 -4.00 -9.33 -7.18
C MET A 95 -4.21 -10.83 -7.29
N ASP A 96 -3.58 -11.48 -8.24
CA ASP A 96 -3.68 -12.90 -8.45
C ASP A 96 -3.05 -13.68 -7.28
N ILE A 97 -3.70 -14.78 -6.90
CA ILE A 97 -3.22 -15.58 -5.78
C ILE A 97 -2.18 -16.58 -6.29
N ILE A 98 -0.97 -16.47 -5.75
CA ILE A 98 0.10 -17.46 -5.98
C ILE A 98 -0.17 -18.71 -5.14
N ARG A 99 -0.46 -18.52 -3.85
CA ARG A 99 -0.85 -19.59 -2.92
C ARG A 99 -1.35 -19.00 -1.60
N ASP A 100 -2.48 -19.45 -1.11
CA ASP A 100 -3.08 -19.08 0.18
C ASP A 100 -3.16 -17.56 0.38
N LEU A 101 -2.29 -16.99 1.23
CA LEU A 101 -2.21 -15.56 1.53
C LEU A 101 -1.16 -14.82 0.68
N VAL A 102 -0.44 -15.54 -0.18
CA VAL A 102 0.58 -14.98 -1.07
C VAL A 102 -0.05 -14.57 -2.39
N VAL A 103 0.08 -13.30 -2.75
CA VAL A 103 -0.43 -12.73 -4.00
C VAL A 103 0.70 -12.25 -4.91
N ASP A 104 0.44 -12.15 -6.21
CA ASP A 104 1.35 -11.53 -7.16
C ASP A 104 1.24 -10.01 -7.09
N MET A 105 2.33 -9.37 -6.70
CA MET A 105 2.42 -7.92 -6.61
C MET A 105 2.99 -7.27 -7.88
N THR A 106 3.24 -8.03 -8.92
CA THR A 106 3.80 -7.51 -10.19
C THR A 106 2.98 -6.35 -10.75
N PRO A 107 1.63 -6.44 -10.87
CA PRO A 107 0.83 -5.32 -11.39
C PRO A 107 0.96 -4.05 -10.54
N PHE A 108 1.03 -4.20 -9.22
CA PHE A 108 1.25 -3.07 -8.31
C PHE A 108 2.59 -2.37 -8.56
N PHE A 109 3.67 -3.14 -8.72
CA PHE A 109 5.00 -2.58 -8.94
C PHE A 109 5.18 -2.03 -10.35
N GLU A 110 4.52 -2.60 -11.37
CA GLU A 110 4.52 -2.05 -12.74
C GLU A 110 3.87 -0.67 -12.78
N LYS A 111 2.71 -0.49 -12.16
CA LYS A 111 2.06 0.82 -12.02
C LYS A 111 2.93 1.82 -11.26
N LEU A 112 3.62 1.35 -10.22
CA LEU A 112 4.58 2.19 -9.50
C LEU A 112 5.77 2.57 -10.39
N LYS A 113 6.31 1.65 -11.18
CA LYS A 113 7.43 1.89 -12.12
C LYS A 113 7.03 2.90 -13.20
N ALA A 114 5.79 2.86 -13.68
CA ALA A 114 5.28 3.75 -14.73
C ALA A 114 5.41 5.23 -14.36
N ILE A 115 5.28 5.58 -13.07
CA ILE A 115 5.38 6.97 -12.60
C ILE A 115 6.83 7.44 -12.35
N LYS A 116 7.85 6.65 -12.72
CA LYS A 116 9.27 6.97 -12.54
C LYS A 116 9.59 7.36 -11.07
N PRO A 117 9.53 6.42 -10.11
CA PRO A 117 9.58 6.71 -8.66
C PRO A 117 11.00 6.99 -8.16
N TYR A 118 11.71 7.89 -8.80
CA TYR A 118 13.06 8.35 -8.45
C TYR A 118 13.20 9.85 -8.72
N LEU A 119 14.17 10.50 -8.05
CA LEU A 119 14.45 11.92 -8.24
C LEU A 119 14.99 12.18 -9.65
N ILE A 120 14.44 13.17 -10.34
CA ILE A 120 14.90 13.65 -11.64
C ILE A 120 15.40 15.10 -11.45
N PRO A 121 16.69 15.32 -11.24
CA PRO A 121 17.28 16.65 -11.13
C PRO A 121 17.32 17.33 -12.50
N GLY A 122 17.17 18.65 -12.54
CA GLY A 122 17.20 19.41 -13.80
C GLY A 122 18.59 19.65 -14.36
N ASP A 123 19.54 19.85 -13.48
CA ASP A 123 20.90 20.21 -13.86
C ASP A 123 21.88 19.03 -13.68
N PRO A 124 22.97 19.00 -14.46
CA PRO A 124 24.06 18.06 -14.24
C PRO A 124 24.54 18.16 -12.79
N ASP A 125 25.01 17.05 -12.24
CA ASP A 125 25.56 17.02 -10.90
C ASP A 125 26.88 17.78 -10.89
N GLU A 126 26.88 18.97 -10.30
CA GLU A 126 28.09 19.79 -10.13
C GLU A 126 28.97 19.29 -8.94
N GLY A 127 28.66 18.09 -8.40
CA GLY A 127 29.36 17.52 -7.25
C GLY A 127 28.96 18.17 -5.90
N ALA A 128 27.97 19.08 -5.91
CA ALA A 128 27.45 19.72 -4.71
C ALA A 128 26.18 19.02 -4.21
N GLU A 129 25.97 19.04 -2.90
CA GLU A 129 24.74 18.54 -2.27
C GLU A 129 23.53 19.39 -2.67
N ARG A 130 22.41 18.71 -3.03
CA ARG A 130 21.12 19.36 -3.30
C ARG A 130 20.42 19.70 -1.99
N ILE A 131 20.63 20.91 -1.54
CA ILE A 131 20.10 21.40 -0.27
C ILE A 131 18.56 21.53 -0.34
N GLN A 132 17.90 21.11 0.71
CA GLN A 132 16.46 21.27 0.93
C GLN A 132 16.25 21.97 2.29
N THR A 133 15.46 23.03 2.32
CA THR A 133 15.12 23.72 3.56
C THR A 133 14.20 22.88 4.43
N GLN A 134 14.09 23.20 5.72
CA GLN A 134 13.18 22.51 6.63
C GLN A 134 11.72 22.64 6.20
N ASP A 135 11.32 23.81 5.72
CA ASP A 135 9.96 24.07 5.24
C ASP A 135 9.65 23.23 4.00
N GLU A 136 10.56 23.18 3.03
CA GLU A 136 10.41 22.33 1.85
C GLU A 136 10.34 20.84 2.24
N ARG A 137 11.12 20.42 3.23
CA ARG A 137 11.11 19.04 3.74
C ARG A 137 9.79 18.69 4.42
N ALA A 138 9.17 19.64 5.13
CA ALA A 138 7.91 19.43 5.83
C ALA A 138 6.76 19.00 4.89
N TYR A 139 6.76 19.45 3.62
CA TYR A 139 5.80 18.98 2.62
C TYR A 139 5.93 17.50 2.25
N LEU A 140 7.08 16.90 2.52
CA LEU A 140 7.36 15.50 2.24
C LEU A 140 7.09 14.58 3.42
N ASP A 141 6.93 15.14 4.62
CA ASP A 141 6.62 14.37 5.80
C ASP A 141 5.34 13.55 5.58
N TYR A 142 5.31 12.36 6.14
CA TYR A 142 4.28 11.34 5.93
C TYR A 142 4.25 10.71 4.51
N ILE A 143 4.49 11.48 3.41
CA ILE A 143 4.45 10.90 2.06
C ILE A 143 5.65 9.97 1.82
N VAL A 144 6.81 10.31 2.40
CA VAL A 144 8.04 9.50 2.29
C VAL A 144 7.95 8.19 3.06
N ASP A 145 7.10 8.10 4.08
CA ASP A 145 6.93 6.94 4.94
C ASP A 145 6.24 5.74 4.27
N CYS A 146 5.86 5.89 3.01
CA CYS A 146 5.24 4.80 2.26
C CYS A 146 6.17 3.59 2.12
N ILE A 147 5.78 2.47 2.75
CA ILE A 147 6.50 1.19 2.76
C ILE A 147 6.10 0.25 1.62
N LEU A 148 5.33 0.69 0.64
CA LEU A 148 4.90 -0.07 -0.53
C LEU A 148 4.19 -1.39 -0.20
N CYS A 149 3.44 -1.43 0.90
CA CYS A 149 2.78 -2.65 1.37
C CYS A 149 1.59 -3.11 0.50
N GLY A 150 1.05 -2.26 -0.39
CA GLY A 150 -0.07 -2.59 -1.25
C GLY A 150 -1.46 -2.54 -0.60
N ALA A 151 -1.59 -2.26 0.70
CA ALA A 151 -2.89 -2.23 1.40
C ALA A 151 -3.88 -1.22 0.77
N CYS A 152 -3.41 -0.04 0.39
CA CYS A 152 -4.22 0.98 -0.30
C CYS A 152 -4.66 0.54 -1.69
N TYR A 153 -3.84 -0.22 -2.41
CA TYR A 153 -4.17 -0.81 -3.71
C TYR A 153 -5.27 -1.86 -3.55
N ALA A 154 -5.09 -2.80 -2.62
CA ALA A 154 -6.05 -3.85 -2.35
C ALA A 154 -7.41 -3.34 -1.82
N SER A 155 -7.42 -2.20 -1.12
CA SER A 155 -8.66 -1.61 -0.58
C SER A 155 -9.43 -0.74 -1.59
N CYS A 156 -8.80 -0.40 -2.71
CA CYS A 156 -9.41 0.48 -3.71
C CYS A 156 -10.37 -0.28 -4.61
N ALA A 157 -11.66 0.04 -4.54
CA ALA A 157 -12.65 -0.61 -5.40
C ALA A 157 -12.37 -0.35 -6.90
N VAL A 158 -11.78 0.79 -7.26
CA VAL A 158 -11.46 1.13 -8.66
C VAL A 158 -10.46 0.13 -9.25
N ASN A 159 -9.44 -0.29 -8.49
CA ASN A 159 -8.50 -1.33 -8.93
C ASN A 159 -9.16 -2.70 -9.17
N GLY A 160 -10.38 -2.90 -8.68
CA GLY A 160 -11.12 -4.15 -8.86
C GLY A 160 -11.86 -4.26 -10.19
N TYR A 161 -12.04 -3.16 -10.92
CA TYR A 161 -12.75 -3.13 -12.19
C TYR A 161 -12.03 -2.37 -13.32
N ASP A 162 -10.91 -1.71 -13.02
CA ASP A 162 -10.10 -0.97 -13.98
C ASP A 162 -8.62 -1.31 -13.81
N ASP A 163 -8.15 -2.21 -14.65
CA ASP A 163 -6.77 -2.70 -14.61
C ASP A 163 -5.76 -1.65 -15.08
N GLU A 164 -6.20 -0.61 -15.80
CA GLU A 164 -5.34 0.48 -16.28
C GLU A 164 -5.17 1.58 -15.23
N TYR A 165 -6.07 1.67 -14.25
CA TYR A 165 -5.96 2.67 -13.18
C TYR A 165 -4.65 2.53 -12.42
N LEU A 166 -3.87 3.62 -12.37
CA LEU A 166 -2.55 3.65 -11.71
C LEU A 166 -2.59 3.27 -10.22
N GLY A 167 -3.70 3.55 -9.55
CA GLY A 167 -3.89 3.19 -8.15
C GLY A 167 -3.34 4.20 -7.15
N PRO A 168 -3.80 4.09 -5.89
CA PRO A 168 -3.53 5.11 -4.87
C PRO A 168 -2.04 5.28 -4.54
N ALA A 169 -1.27 4.19 -4.51
CA ALA A 169 0.14 4.22 -4.15
C ALA A 169 1.00 4.95 -5.20
N ALA A 170 0.79 4.63 -6.49
CA ALA A 170 1.52 5.27 -7.58
C ALA A 170 1.21 6.77 -7.63
N LEU A 171 -0.07 7.14 -7.52
CA LEU A 171 -0.49 8.54 -7.53
C LEU A 171 0.06 9.31 -6.31
N ALA A 172 -0.01 8.76 -5.10
CA ALA A 172 0.60 9.39 -3.93
C ALA A 172 2.12 9.55 -4.09
N LYS A 173 2.79 8.55 -4.66
CA LYS A 173 4.23 8.61 -4.91
C LYS A 173 4.58 9.65 -5.99
N THR A 174 3.74 9.85 -7.01
CA THR A 174 3.89 10.94 -7.99
C THR A 174 3.85 12.29 -7.29
N ASN A 175 2.87 12.50 -6.39
CA ASN A 175 2.77 13.73 -5.62
C ASN A 175 4.00 13.97 -4.74
N ARG A 176 4.56 12.92 -4.15
CA ARG A 176 5.80 13.00 -3.37
C ARG A 176 6.94 13.65 -4.18
N PHE A 177 7.13 13.24 -5.44
CA PHE A 177 8.17 13.82 -6.28
C PHE A 177 7.81 15.21 -6.80
N LEU A 178 6.53 15.43 -7.11
CA LEU A 178 6.06 16.75 -7.51
C LEU A 178 6.26 17.81 -6.41
N MET A 179 6.13 17.42 -5.14
CA MET A 179 6.34 18.32 -4.00
C MET A 179 7.82 18.44 -3.57
N ASP A 180 8.73 17.64 -4.14
CA ASP A 180 10.15 17.70 -3.83
C ASP A 180 10.81 18.87 -4.58
N SER A 181 11.34 19.86 -3.87
CA SER A 181 11.98 21.05 -4.46
C SER A 181 13.19 20.73 -5.34
N ARG A 182 13.79 19.56 -5.11
CA ARG A 182 14.96 19.06 -5.86
C ARG A 182 14.58 18.35 -7.16
N ASP A 183 13.33 17.94 -7.31
CA ASP A 183 12.82 17.33 -8.55
C ASP A 183 12.43 18.41 -9.56
N LYS A 184 12.83 18.25 -10.81
CA LYS A 184 12.60 19.22 -11.90
C LYS A 184 11.75 18.65 -13.04
N ALA A 185 11.14 17.48 -12.85
CA ALA A 185 10.36 16.79 -13.87
C ALA A 185 8.83 17.00 -13.73
N ASP A 186 8.38 18.15 -13.24
CA ASP A 186 6.98 18.43 -12.93
C ASP A 186 6.04 18.14 -14.09
N GLU A 187 6.33 18.71 -15.27
CA GLU A 187 5.48 18.56 -16.45
C GLU A 187 5.42 17.09 -16.90
N GLN A 188 6.57 16.39 -16.87
CA GLN A 188 6.63 15.00 -17.19
C GLN A 188 5.83 14.14 -16.20
N ARG A 189 5.90 14.46 -14.91
CA ARG A 189 5.15 13.72 -13.88
C ARG A 189 3.65 13.92 -13.99
N LEU A 190 3.23 15.16 -14.24
CA LEU A 190 1.80 15.45 -14.41
C LEU A 190 1.25 14.82 -15.69
N ALA A 191 2.02 14.82 -16.79
CA ALA A 191 1.63 14.17 -18.04
C ALA A 191 1.40 12.65 -17.86
N LEU A 192 2.16 11.99 -16.98
CA LEU A 192 2.00 10.55 -16.68
C LEU A 192 0.72 10.20 -15.91
N VAL A 193 0.05 11.17 -15.30
CA VAL A 193 -1.07 10.91 -14.38
C VAL A 193 -2.32 11.75 -14.71
N CYS A 194 -2.31 12.55 -15.77
CA CYS A 194 -3.42 13.45 -16.10
C CYS A 194 -4.52 12.81 -16.99
N ASP A 195 -4.34 11.57 -17.39
CA ASP A 195 -5.28 10.84 -18.24
C ASP A 195 -6.49 10.27 -17.47
N GLU A 196 -7.35 9.55 -18.18
CA GLU A 196 -8.55 8.93 -17.63
C GLU A 196 -8.26 7.78 -16.67
N HIS A 197 -7.09 7.11 -16.77
CA HIS A 197 -6.63 6.04 -15.88
C HIS A 197 -5.74 6.56 -14.74
N GLY A 198 -5.44 7.87 -14.74
CA GLY A 198 -4.67 8.56 -13.72
C GLY A 198 -5.51 9.14 -12.58
N VAL A 199 -5.26 10.41 -12.24
CA VAL A 199 -5.87 11.04 -11.06
C VAL A 199 -7.38 11.19 -11.16
N PHE A 200 -7.94 11.37 -12.38
CA PHE A 200 -9.37 11.59 -12.56
C PHE A 200 -10.19 10.30 -12.41
N ARG A 201 -9.55 9.14 -12.46
CA ARG A 201 -10.20 7.85 -12.15
C ARG A 201 -10.47 7.66 -10.66
N CYS A 202 -9.82 8.41 -9.80
CA CYS A 202 -10.06 8.34 -8.36
C CYS A 202 -11.44 8.92 -7.98
N HIS A 203 -12.30 8.06 -7.41
CA HIS A 203 -13.64 8.41 -6.95
C HIS A 203 -13.68 8.92 -5.49
N THR A 204 -12.52 9.12 -4.85
CA THR A 204 -12.42 9.67 -3.48
C THR A 204 -13.20 8.85 -2.44
N LEU A 205 -13.04 7.52 -2.46
CA LEU A 205 -13.73 6.59 -1.56
C LEU A 205 -13.11 6.51 -0.16
N PHE A 206 -11.96 7.12 0.07
CA PHE A 206 -11.19 7.16 1.31
C PHE A 206 -10.68 5.80 1.85
N ASN A 207 -11.00 4.68 1.21
CA ASN A 207 -10.55 3.36 1.65
C ASN A 207 -9.02 3.27 1.79
N CYS A 208 -8.29 3.84 0.83
CA CYS A 208 -6.83 3.86 0.80
C CYS A 208 -6.21 4.65 1.98
N GLN A 209 -6.87 5.70 2.44
CA GLN A 209 -6.47 6.47 3.62
C GLN A 209 -6.67 5.63 4.89
N THR A 210 -7.87 5.03 5.04
CA THR A 210 -8.26 4.27 6.24
C THR A 210 -7.36 3.06 6.51
N VAL A 211 -6.77 2.45 5.48
CA VAL A 211 -5.97 1.22 5.62
C VAL A 211 -4.47 1.48 5.63
N CYS A 212 -4.01 2.73 5.46
CA CYS A 212 -2.59 3.03 5.40
C CYS A 212 -1.93 2.87 6.78
N PRO A 213 -1.00 1.91 6.96
CA PRO A 213 -0.36 1.69 8.27
C PRO A 213 0.65 2.80 8.62
N LYS A 214 0.99 3.66 7.65
CA LYS A 214 1.96 4.77 7.80
C LYS A 214 1.33 6.15 7.66
N ASN A 215 0.00 6.24 7.63
CA ASN A 215 -0.75 7.50 7.53
C ASN A 215 -0.34 8.42 6.36
N VAL A 216 0.06 7.83 5.23
CA VAL A 216 0.50 8.57 4.03
C VAL A 216 -0.60 9.42 3.42
N ASP A 217 -1.87 9.13 3.70
CA ASP A 217 -3.06 9.75 3.10
C ASP A 217 -3.02 9.83 1.56
N PRO A 218 -3.20 8.71 0.86
CA PRO A 218 -3.20 8.73 -0.60
C PRO A 218 -4.31 9.60 -1.19
N THR A 219 -5.45 9.76 -0.49
CA THR A 219 -6.58 10.57 -0.95
C THR A 219 -6.22 12.04 -1.02
N ALA A 220 -5.60 12.61 0.03
CA ALA A 220 -5.15 13.99 0.03
C ALA A 220 -4.06 14.24 -1.04
N ASN A 221 -3.15 13.28 -1.21
CA ASN A 221 -2.12 13.35 -2.25
C ASN A 221 -2.72 13.38 -3.66
N ILE A 222 -3.71 12.56 -3.96
CA ILE A 222 -4.42 12.55 -5.25
C ILE A 222 -5.20 13.85 -5.45
N ALA A 223 -5.85 14.36 -4.41
CA ALA A 223 -6.56 15.63 -4.48
C ALA A 223 -5.60 16.80 -4.78
N ASN A 224 -4.39 16.77 -4.22
CA ASN A 224 -3.35 17.75 -4.56
C ASN A 224 -2.92 17.66 -6.02
N LEU A 225 -2.68 16.46 -6.56
CA LEU A 225 -2.38 16.26 -7.98
C LEU A 225 -3.48 16.82 -8.88
N LYS A 226 -4.75 16.52 -8.58
CA LYS A 226 -5.90 17.07 -9.33
C LYS A 226 -5.87 18.62 -9.36
N ARG A 227 -5.64 19.25 -8.20
CA ARG A 227 -5.53 20.71 -8.11
C ARG A 227 -4.39 21.27 -8.95
N GLN A 228 -3.21 20.63 -8.90
CA GLN A 228 -2.03 21.01 -9.65
C GLN A 228 -2.28 20.96 -11.18
N ILE A 229 -2.90 19.87 -11.66
CA ILE A 229 -3.23 19.70 -13.07
C ILE A 229 -4.22 20.79 -13.53
N ILE A 230 -5.31 20.97 -12.80
CA ILE A 230 -6.33 21.97 -13.15
C ILE A 230 -5.76 23.40 -13.12
N ALA A 231 -4.98 23.74 -12.09
CA ALA A 231 -4.36 25.06 -11.98
C ALA A 231 -3.44 25.38 -13.16
N ARG A 232 -2.68 24.41 -13.66
CA ARG A 232 -1.81 24.59 -14.83
C ARG A 232 -2.58 24.67 -16.15
N GLN A 233 -3.68 23.95 -16.29
CA GLN A 233 -4.55 24.05 -17.45
C GLN A 233 -5.21 25.44 -17.54
N LEU A 234 -5.60 26.02 -16.40
CA LEU A 234 -6.22 27.34 -16.33
C LEU A 234 -5.18 28.48 -16.41
N ASN A 235 -3.97 28.26 -15.97
CA ASN A 235 -2.87 29.24 -15.98
C ASN A 235 -1.54 28.55 -16.35
N PRO A 236 -1.13 28.57 -17.64
CA PRO A 236 0.10 27.93 -18.08
C PRO A 236 1.40 28.44 -17.42
N GLY A 237 1.35 29.61 -16.78
CA GLY A 237 2.47 30.17 -16.00
C GLY A 237 2.46 29.79 -14.52
N PHE A 238 1.57 28.90 -14.07
CA PHE A 238 1.43 28.50 -12.67
C PHE A 238 2.69 27.80 -12.16
N SER A 239 3.22 28.28 -11.03
CA SER A 239 4.40 27.70 -10.34
C SER A 239 3.99 27.07 -8.99
N LYS A 240 4.72 26.04 -8.55
CA LYS A 240 4.52 25.35 -7.26
C LYS A 240 4.57 26.27 -6.03
N LYS A 241 5.20 27.43 -6.15
CA LYS A 241 5.56 28.32 -5.02
C LYS A 241 4.38 29.01 -4.32
N GLY A 242 3.14 28.69 -4.64
CA GLY A 242 1.95 29.34 -4.11
C GLY A 242 0.93 28.41 -3.44
N ILE A 243 1.31 27.21 -3.00
CA ILE A 243 0.40 26.27 -2.32
C ILE A 243 0.91 25.98 -0.91
#